data_62190bf8a05fdfd74b624af6bef3ca0b
#
_entry.id   62190bf8a05fdfd74b624af6bef3ca0b
#
_cell.length_a   1.000
_cell.length_b   1.000
_cell.length_c   1.000
_cell.angle_alpha   90.00
_cell.angle_beta   90.00
_cell.angle_gamma   90.00
#
_symmetry.space_group_name_H-M   'P 1'
#
loop_
_entity.id
_entity.type
_entity.pdbx_description
1 polymer ?
#
loop_
_entity_poly.entity_id
_entity_poly.type
_entity_poly.pdbx_seq_one_letter_code
_entity_poly.pdbx_strand_id
1 'polypeptide(L)'
;EPIESSKSFPKWFSELPNLPKHYTFDGNIYNLKIDESTQNIKKCPGIQDFLKTGYLIPSWCDFVFREEESGSLYVNWVENYHNKTEYSPHPENQYSTMPNKPLYGHFGKIFTPWIIKTSPGVSCLITHPVWHNDKRFTTATGVFHTDVSPMQLPWFFEWNHKIETKMEIENLDVENQVVSKGEPIIMIVPFYRKKFSSEVHYISEKEYNGMIASQAHLTHDTVGGKCPYTHFKKTLGKLFS
;
A
#
# COMPACT_ATOMS: atom_id res chain seq x y z
N GLU A 1 15.08 -5.28 9.03
CA GLU A 1 14.82 -4.08 9.81
C GLU A 1 13.77 -3.20 9.11
N PRO A 2 12.96 -2.43 9.86
CA PRO A 2 12.06 -1.44 9.27
C PRO A 2 12.82 -0.44 8.39
N ILE A 3 12.27 -0.10 7.24
CA ILE A 3 12.92 0.76 6.25
C ILE A 3 12.06 2.01 6.06
N GLU A 4 12.66 3.21 6.09
CA GLU A 4 11.95 4.41 5.68
C GLU A 4 11.49 4.26 4.22
N SER A 5 10.19 4.50 3.96
CA SER A 5 9.61 4.33 2.62
C SER A 5 10.34 5.12 1.54
N SER A 6 10.91 6.28 1.92
CA SER A 6 11.74 7.11 1.04
C SER A 6 13.02 6.43 0.52
N LYS A 7 13.45 5.33 1.15
CA LYS A 7 14.65 4.56 0.79
C LYS A 7 14.35 3.26 0.04
N SER A 8 13.08 2.92 -0.14
CA SER A 8 12.65 1.66 -0.76
C SER A 8 11.49 1.87 -1.73
N PHE A 9 11.81 2.39 -2.90
CA PHE A 9 10.82 2.51 -3.97
C PHE A 9 10.53 1.15 -4.61
N PRO A 10 9.28 0.88 -5.03
CA PRO A 10 8.96 -0.34 -5.74
C PRO A 10 9.74 -0.43 -7.06
N LYS A 11 10.09 -1.66 -7.44
CA LYS A 11 10.93 -1.93 -8.62
C LYS A 11 10.34 -1.32 -9.90
N TRP A 12 9.01 -1.47 -10.11
CA TRP A 12 8.31 -0.89 -11.26
C TRP A 12 8.48 0.63 -11.36
N PHE A 13 8.60 1.33 -10.22
CA PHE A 13 8.75 2.79 -10.20
C PHE A 13 10.09 3.21 -10.83
N SER A 14 11.16 2.47 -10.61
CA SER A 14 12.46 2.72 -11.24
C SER A 14 12.48 2.28 -12.71
N GLU A 15 11.82 1.17 -13.02
CA GLU A 15 11.81 0.55 -14.36
C GLU A 15 10.83 1.23 -15.33
N LEU A 16 9.80 1.92 -14.81
CA LEU A 16 8.82 2.59 -15.66
C LEU A 16 9.52 3.64 -16.56
N PRO A 17 9.40 3.53 -17.87
CA PRO A 17 9.99 4.51 -18.78
C PRO A 17 9.40 5.89 -18.55
N ASN A 18 10.18 6.93 -18.77
CA ASN A 18 9.73 8.30 -18.56
C ASN A 18 8.52 8.68 -19.42
N LEU A 19 8.42 8.10 -20.60
CA LEU A 19 7.34 8.36 -21.56
C LEU A 19 6.94 7.06 -22.26
N PRO A 20 5.68 6.58 -22.13
CA PRO A 20 5.21 5.46 -22.93
C PRO A 20 5.07 5.90 -24.39
N LYS A 21 5.65 5.15 -25.31
CA LYS A 21 5.56 5.46 -26.77
C LYS A 21 4.23 5.02 -27.37
N HIS A 22 3.53 4.10 -26.74
CA HIS A 22 2.26 3.55 -27.19
C HIS A 22 1.47 3.00 -26.01
N TYR A 23 0.17 2.86 -26.15
CA TYR A 23 -0.68 2.14 -25.22
C TYR A 23 -1.60 1.18 -25.98
N THR A 24 -2.04 0.13 -25.31
CA THR A 24 -2.97 -0.84 -25.88
C THR A 24 -4.35 -0.62 -25.25
N PHE A 25 -5.37 -0.47 -26.10
CA PHE A 25 -6.75 -0.39 -25.69
C PHE A 25 -7.57 -1.28 -26.64
N ASP A 26 -8.45 -2.11 -26.09
CA ASP A 26 -9.25 -3.12 -26.83
C ASP A 26 -8.43 -3.97 -27.81
N GLY A 27 -7.22 -4.36 -27.43
CA GLY A 27 -6.32 -5.12 -28.28
C GLY A 27 -5.64 -4.34 -29.40
N ASN A 28 -5.95 -3.07 -29.58
CA ASN A 28 -5.34 -2.19 -30.56
C ASN A 28 -4.19 -1.39 -29.95
N ILE A 29 -3.13 -1.21 -30.72
CA ILE A 29 -1.98 -0.40 -30.34
C ILE A 29 -2.17 1.01 -30.88
N TYR A 30 -2.22 1.97 -29.97
CA TYR A 30 -2.30 3.39 -30.31
C TYR A 30 -0.95 4.05 -30.08
N ASN A 31 -0.44 4.71 -31.11
CA ASN A 31 0.76 5.54 -30.98
C ASN A 31 0.40 6.86 -30.30
N LEU A 32 0.91 7.06 -29.10
CA LEU A 32 0.83 8.36 -28.47
C LEU A 32 1.75 9.36 -29.20
N LYS A 33 1.20 10.47 -29.63
CA LYS A 33 2.03 11.65 -29.92
C LYS A 33 2.58 12.13 -28.59
N ILE A 34 3.79 11.67 -28.28
CA ILE A 34 4.48 12.04 -27.06
C ILE A 34 5.13 13.38 -27.32
N ASP A 35 4.58 14.42 -26.76
CA ASP A 35 5.29 15.67 -26.58
C ASP A 35 6.05 15.67 -25.24
N GLU A 36 6.91 16.65 -25.02
CA GLU A 36 7.68 16.78 -23.79
C GLU A 36 6.80 16.99 -22.55
N SER A 37 5.50 17.28 -22.75
CA SER A 37 4.52 17.50 -21.68
C SER A 37 3.90 16.22 -21.17
N THR A 38 3.94 15.12 -21.94
CA THR A 38 3.34 13.85 -21.56
C THR A 38 4.02 13.28 -20.31
N GLN A 39 3.30 13.20 -19.22
CA GLN A 39 3.80 12.71 -17.95
C GLN A 39 3.21 11.34 -17.63
N ASN A 40 4.06 10.40 -17.22
CA ASN A 40 3.58 9.15 -16.65
C ASN A 40 3.31 9.29 -15.16
N ILE A 41 2.71 8.25 -14.55
CA ILE A 41 2.35 8.18 -13.13
C ILE A 41 3.55 8.40 -12.19
N LYS A 42 4.76 8.07 -12.64
CA LYS A 42 6.01 8.28 -11.90
C LYS A 42 6.27 9.76 -11.57
N LYS A 43 5.75 10.67 -12.39
CA LYS A 43 5.87 12.11 -12.17
C LYS A 43 4.72 12.71 -11.34
N CYS A 44 3.72 11.92 -10.95
CA CYS A 44 2.64 12.37 -10.09
C CYS A 44 3.17 12.69 -8.68
N PRO A 45 3.14 13.96 -8.23
CA PRO A 45 3.69 14.33 -6.93
C PRO A 45 2.98 13.64 -5.77
N GLY A 46 1.66 13.41 -5.87
CA GLY A 46 0.90 12.72 -4.84
C GLY A 46 1.38 11.27 -4.64
N ILE A 47 1.69 10.56 -5.73
CA ILE A 47 2.24 9.21 -5.65
C ILE A 47 3.66 9.23 -5.11
N GLN A 48 4.50 10.17 -5.58
CA GLN A 48 5.86 10.31 -5.07
C GLN A 48 5.89 10.63 -3.57
N ASP A 49 5.02 11.52 -3.10
CA ASP A 49 4.93 11.88 -1.70
C ASP A 49 4.40 10.70 -0.87
N PHE A 50 3.40 9.95 -1.39
CA PHE A 50 2.92 8.74 -0.73
C PHE A 50 4.03 7.68 -0.61
N LEU A 51 4.77 7.41 -1.67
CA LEU A 51 5.88 6.44 -1.67
C LEU A 51 7.03 6.82 -0.70
N LYS A 52 7.11 8.09 -0.29
CA LYS A 52 8.08 8.57 0.70
C LYS A 52 7.52 8.59 2.12
N THR A 53 6.22 8.33 2.29
CA THR A 53 5.55 8.47 3.57
C THR A 53 5.74 7.24 4.44
N GLY A 54 6.13 7.43 5.69
CA GLY A 54 6.19 6.38 6.71
C GLY A 54 7.31 5.37 6.54
N TYR A 55 7.02 4.13 6.92
CA TYR A 55 7.99 3.03 7.00
C TYR A 55 7.42 1.77 6.37
N LEU A 56 8.29 0.99 5.73
CA LEU A 56 8.00 -0.36 5.28
C LEU A 56 8.58 -1.37 6.27
N ILE A 57 7.80 -2.37 6.58
CA ILE A 57 8.26 -3.53 7.34
C ILE A 57 8.46 -4.67 6.35
N PRO A 58 9.70 -5.05 6.08
CA PRO A 58 9.97 -6.20 5.24
C PRO A 58 9.74 -7.50 6.01
N SER A 59 9.47 -8.57 5.29
CA SER A 59 9.51 -9.91 5.82
C SER A 59 10.89 -10.19 6.42
N TRP A 60 10.94 -10.78 7.60
CA TRP A 60 12.20 -11.07 8.32
C TRP A 60 12.75 -12.45 8.01
N CYS A 61 11.94 -13.31 7.42
CA CYS A 61 12.31 -14.64 6.93
C CYS A 61 11.46 -15.00 5.71
N ASP A 62 11.75 -16.11 5.10
CA ASP A 62 10.90 -16.68 4.05
C ASP A 62 9.70 -17.35 4.70
N PHE A 63 8.49 -16.96 4.27
CA PHE A 63 7.24 -17.58 4.65
C PHE A 63 6.73 -18.42 3.49
N VAL A 64 6.40 -19.67 3.76
CA VAL A 64 5.77 -20.57 2.79
C VAL A 64 4.35 -20.85 3.23
N PHE A 65 3.41 -20.48 2.38
CA PHE A 65 1.98 -20.64 2.62
C PHE A 65 1.50 -21.95 1.98
N ARG A 66 0.74 -22.74 2.72
CA ARG A 66 0.16 -24.01 2.25
C ARG A 66 -1.25 -24.15 2.78
N GLU A 67 -2.09 -24.83 2.02
CA GLU A 67 -3.40 -25.26 2.48
C GLU A 67 -3.32 -26.70 2.98
N GLU A 68 -3.86 -26.94 4.16
CA GLU A 68 -4.01 -28.30 4.69
C GLU A 68 -5.23 -28.99 4.07
N GLU A 69 -5.32 -30.31 4.21
CA GLU A 69 -6.49 -31.10 3.78
C GLU A 69 -7.81 -30.62 4.42
N SER A 70 -7.71 -29.99 5.59
CA SER A 70 -8.85 -29.36 6.28
C SER A 70 -9.36 -28.08 5.61
N GLY A 71 -8.65 -27.54 4.59
CA GLY A 71 -8.92 -26.25 4.00
C GLY A 71 -8.37 -25.07 4.83
N SER A 72 -7.55 -25.35 5.85
CA SER A 72 -6.94 -24.30 6.68
C SER A 72 -5.62 -23.83 6.10
N LEU A 73 -5.37 -22.52 6.16
CA LEU A 73 -4.07 -21.97 5.80
C LEU A 73 -3.03 -22.35 6.83
N TYR A 74 -1.93 -22.90 6.38
CA TYR A 74 -0.75 -23.20 7.18
C TYR A 74 0.44 -22.39 6.69
N VAL A 75 1.25 -21.88 7.63
CA VAL A 75 2.40 -21.04 7.30
C VAL A 75 3.65 -21.65 7.92
N ASN A 76 4.62 -21.93 7.08
CA ASN A 76 5.96 -22.37 7.48
C ASN A 76 6.96 -21.24 7.30
N TRP A 77 7.97 -21.20 8.15
CA TRP A 77 9.16 -20.35 8.01
C TRP A 77 10.43 -21.11 8.39
N VAL A 78 11.53 -20.75 7.76
CA VAL A 78 12.79 -21.51 7.86
C VAL A 78 13.65 -21.10 9.05
N GLU A 79 13.50 -19.89 9.56
CA GLU A 79 14.33 -19.35 10.64
C GLU A 79 13.55 -19.30 11.96
N ASN A 80 14.08 -19.97 13.00
CA ASN A 80 13.58 -19.84 14.38
C ASN A 80 13.96 -18.47 14.95
N TYR A 81 13.16 -17.45 14.65
CA TYR A 81 13.24 -16.18 15.35
C TYR A 81 12.56 -16.32 16.72
N HIS A 82 13.41 -16.56 17.76
CA HIS A 82 13.06 -16.45 19.18
C HIS A 82 11.61 -16.85 19.55
N ASN A 83 11.26 -18.10 19.49
CA ASN A 83 10.11 -18.77 20.15
C ASN A 83 8.77 -18.02 20.26
N LYS A 84 8.55 -16.92 19.51
CA LYS A 84 7.37 -16.06 19.66
C LYS A 84 6.69 -15.68 18.32
N THR A 85 7.17 -16.21 17.21
CA THR A 85 6.48 -16.04 15.93
C THR A 85 5.44 -17.14 15.82
N GLU A 86 4.21 -16.83 16.19
CA GLU A 86 3.09 -17.75 16.06
C GLU A 86 2.21 -17.30 14.90
N TYR A 87 1.88 -18.23 14.04
CA TYR A 87 0.78 -18.07 13.09
C TYR A 87 -0.52 -18.37 13.82
N SER A 88 -1.48 -17.46 13.72
CA SER A 88 -2.81 -17.61 14.26
C SER A 88 -3.83 -17.44 13.14
N PRO A 89 -4.47 -18.52 12.68
CA PRO A 89 -5.57 -18.39 11.74
C PRO A 89 -6.76 -17.73 12.43
N HIS A 90 -7.46 -16.89 11.69
CA HIS A 90 -8.74 -16.35 12.13
C HIS A 90 -9.87 -17.25 11.60
N PRO A 91 -10.71 -17.81 12.47
CA PRO A 91 -11.80 -18.66 12.06
C PRO A 91 -12.86 -17.87 11.27
N GLU A 92 -13.51 -18.51 10.32
CA GLU A 92 -14.45 -17.88 9.39
C GLU A 92 -15.60 -17.13 10.10
N ASN A 93 -16.03 -17.59 11.26
CA ASN A 93 -17.10 -16.94 12.02
C ASN A 93 -16.75 -15.50 12.48
N GLN A 94 -15.46 -15.14 12.51
CA GLN A 94 -15.02 -13.78 12.86
C GLN A 94 -15.16 -12.77 11.71
N TYR A 95 -15.27 -13.25 10.47
CA TYR A 95 -15.37 -12.40 9.28
C TYR A 95 -16.50 -12.80 8.31
N SER A 96 -17.33 -13.77 8.69
CA SER A 96 -18.40 -14.32 7.81
C SER A 96 -19.42 -13.28 7.33
N THR A 97 -19.60 -12.19 8.07
CA THR A 97 -20.52 -11.09 7.74
C THR A 97 -19.85 -9.89 7.06
N MET A 98 -18.55 -9.96 6.83
CA MET A 98 -17.85 -8.88 6.11
C MET A 98 -18.37 -8.79 4.67
N PRO A 99 -18.59 -7.55 4.15
CA PRO A 99 -19.10 -7.37 2.78
C PRO A 99 -18.14 -7.92 1.71
N ASN A 100 -16.84 -7.88 1.99
CA ASN A 100 -15.80 -8.42 1.14
C ASN A 100 -15.15 -9.59 1.87
N LYS A 101 -15.77 -10.78 1.79
CA LYS A 101 -15.14 -11.98 2.31
C LYS A 101 -13.85 -12.26 1.53
N PRO A 102 -12.82 -12.81 2.20
CA PRO A 102 -11.64 -13.28 1.51
C PRO A 102 -12.00 -14.21 0.36
N LEU A 103 -11.41 -14.01 -0.79
CA LEU A 103 -11.70 -14.79 -2.00
C LEU A 103 -11.44 -16.29 -1.76
N TYR A 104 -10.43 -16.61 -0.97
CA TYR A 104 -10.03 -17.98 -0.64
C TYR A 104 -10.22 -18.32 0.85
N GLY A 105 -10.90 -17.48 1.61
CA GLY A 105 -11.32 -17.78 2.98
C GLY A 105 -10.24 -17.74 4.06
N HIS A 106 -9.05 -17.20 3.77
CA HIS A 106 -7.94 -17.25 4.71
C HIS A 106 -7.54 -15.87 5.24
N PHE A 107 -7.93 -15.61 6.50
CA PHE A 107 -7.32 -14.56 7.30
C PHE A 107 -6.33 -15.15 8.30
N GLY A 108 -5.15 -14.55 8.36
CA GLY A 108 -4.11 -14.97 9.28
C GLY A 108 -3.44 -13.80 9.99
N LYS A 109 -2.81 -14.12 11.11
CA LYS A 109 -2.02 -13.18 11.87
C LYS A 109 -0.68 -13.81 12.24
N ILE A 110 0.41 -13.06 12.01
CA ILE A 110 1.76 -13.41 12.45
C ILE A 110 2.32 -12.23 13.21
N PHE A 111 2.86 -12.43 14.39
CA PHE A 111 3.52 -11.37 15.13
C PHE A 111 4.94 -11.15 14.58
N THR A 112 5.23 -9.93 14.16
CA THR A 112 6.58 -9.55 13.71
C THR A 112 7.53 -9.44 14.91
N PRO A 113 8.85 -9.49 14.71
CA PRO A 113 9.82 -9.29 15.80
C PRO A 113 9.91 -7.83 16.29
N TRP A 114 9.09 -6.92 15.74
CA TRP A 114 9.18 -5.49 15.98
C TRP A 114 8.13 -5.00 16.98
N ILE A 115 8.56 -4.13 17.89
CA ILE A 115 7.68 -3.38 18.80
C ILE A 115 7.70 -1.92 18.35
N ILE A 116 6.50 -1.36 18.15
CA ILE A 116 6.35 0.05 17.79
C ILE A 116 5.99 0.84 19.03
N LYS A 117 6.75 1.93 19.24
CA LYS A 117 6.47 2.95 20.25
C LYS A 117 6.61 4.32 19.62
N THR A 118 5.64 5.18 19.85
CA THR A 118 5.64 6.57 19.34
C THR A 118 5.59 7.59 20.48
N SER A 119 5.85 8.83 20.15
CA SER A 119 5.68 9.95 21.08
C SER A 119 4.21 10.15 21.45
N PRO A 120 3.90 10.75 22.63
CA PRO A 120 2.53 11.04 23.03
C PRO A 120 1.75 11.79 21.95
N GLY A 121 0.50 11.38 21.74
CA GLY A 121 -0.39 11.95 20.72
C GLY A 121 -0.18 11.44 19.31
N VAL A 122 0.77 10.53 19.06
CA VAL A 122 1.02 9.93 17.75
C VAL A 122 0.47 8.51 17.71
N SER A 123 -0.33 8.21 16.69
CA SER A 123 -0.79 6.87 16.33
C SER A 123 -0.16 6.44 15.01
N CYS A 124 -0.25 5.16 14.72
CA CYS A 124 0.19 4.59 13.45
C CYS A 124 -1.00 3.99 12.68
N LEU A 125 -1.16 4.40 11.43
CA LEU A 125 -1.93 3.66 10.46
C LEU A 125 -1.05 2.52 9.96
N ILE A 126 -1.54 1.30 10.09
CA ILE A 126 -0.93 0.09 9.54
C ILE A 126 -1.75 -0.30 8.33
N THR A 127 -1.12 -0.55 7.21
CA THR A 127 -1.80 -0.87 5.96
C THR A 127 -0.95 -1.75 5.06
N HIS A 128 -1.56 -2.27 4.01
CA HIS A 128 -0.84 -2.95 2.93
C HIS A 128 0.17 -1.98 2.28
N PRO A 129 1.38 -2.46 1.89
CA PRO A 129 2.36 -1.65 1.18
C PRO A 129 1.88 -1.40 -0.26
N VAL A 130 0.92 -0.50 -0.39
CA VAL A 130 0.33 -0.09 -1.67
C VAL A 130 1.44 0.33 -2.63
N TRP A 131 1.29 0.03 -3.91
CA TRP A 131 2.29 0.25 -4.97
C TRP A 131 3.48 -0.72 -4.99
N HIS A 132 3.70 -1.57 -3.99
CA HIS A 132 4.68 -2.66 -4.08
C HIS A 132 4.15 -3.86 -4.88
N ASN A 133 2.88 -3.80 -5.27
CA ASN A 133 2.25 -4.67 -6.27
C ASN A 133 2.19 -6.16 -5.90
N ASP A 134 2.30 -6.48 -4.63
CA ASP A 134 2.08 -7.85 -4.18
C ASP A 134 0.59 -8.16 -4.16
N LYS A 135 0.19 -9.18 -4.89
CA LYS A 135 -1.20 -9.61 -5.01
C LYS A 135 -1.48 -10.90 -4.24
N ARG A 136 -0.45 -11.54 -3.70
CA ARG A 136 -0.58 -12.81 -2.96
C ARG A 136 -1.34 -12.63 -1.67
N PHE A 137 -1.21 -11.47 -1.06
CA PHE A 137 -1.88 -11.13 0.20
C PHE A 137 -2.30 -9.66 0.24
N THR A 138 -3.22 -9.36 1.16
CA THR A 138 -3.58 -7.98 1.51
C THR A 138 -3.41 -7.81 3.01
N THR A 139 -2.52 -6.93 3.45
CA THR A 139 -2.40 -6.57 4.86
C THR A 139 -3.60 -5.75 5.29
N ALA A 140 -4.28 -6.17 6.34
CA ALA A 140 -5.45 -5.48 6.87
C ALA A 140 -5.07 -4.09 7.37
N THR A 141 -5.89 -3.11 7.01
CA THR A 141 -5.69 -1.72 7.43
C THR A 141 -6.30 -1.47 8.79
N GLY A 142 -5.51 -0.87 9.69
CA GLY A 142 -5.96 -0.54 11.04
C GLY A 142 -5.17 0.62 11.65
N VAL A 143 -5.69 1.16 12.76
CA VAL A 143 -5.04 2.24 13.52
C VAL A 143 -4.63 1.71 14.88
N PHE A 144 -3.37 1.92 15.25
CA PHE A 144 -2.80 1.55 16.53
C PHE A 144 -2.35 2.79 17.30
N HIS A 145 -2.73 2.86 18.57
CA HIS A 145 -2.32 3.91 19.50
C HIS A 145 -1.00 3.54 20.18
N THR A 146 0.07 3.57 19.42
CA THR A 146 1.39 3.09 19.78
C THR A 146 2.10 3.89 20.86
N ASP A 147 1.59 5.08 21.19
CA ASP A 147 2.04 5.90 22.31
C ASP A 147 1.46 5.43 23.65
N VAL A 148 0.23 4.93 23.64
CA VAL A 148 -0.50 4.49 24.85
C VAL A 148 -0.20 3.03 25.15
N SER A 149 -0.20 2.20 24.12
CA SER A 149 0.02 0.76 24.23
C SER A 149 1.07 0.30 23.20
N PRO A 150 2.37 0.43 23.52
CA PRO A 150 3.40 -0.18 22.70
C PRO A 150 3.15 -1.67 22.60
N MET A 151 3.07 -2.18 21.39
CA MET A 151 2.76 -3.58 21.17
C MET A 151 3.65 -4.17 20.10
N GLN A 152 3.83 -5.47 20.16
CA GLN A 152 4.42 -6.25 19.09
C GLN A 152 3.53 -6.10 17.86
N LEU A 153 4.12 -5.65 16.74
CA LEU A 153 3.39 -5.39 15.50
C LEU A 153 2.84 -6.70 14.93
N PRO A 154 1.51 -6.86 14.78
CA PRO A 154 0.96 -7.99 14.08
C PRO A 154 0.97 -7.73 12.57
N TRP A 155 1.40 -8.71 11.80
CA TRP A 155 1.04 -8.80 10.41
C TRP A 155 -0.29 -9.54 10.31
N PHE A 156 -1.38 -8.78 10.21
CA PHE A 156 -2.72 -9.30 9.99
C PHE A 156 -3.04 -9.19 8.50
N PHE A 157 -3.33 -10.30 7.84
CA PHE A 157 -3.45 -10.36 6.39
C PHE A 157 -4.57 -11.29 5.92
N GLU A 158 -5.09 -10.97 4.76
CA GLU A 158 -5.88 -11.83 3.91
C GLU A 158 -4.96 -12.46 2.87
N TRP A 159 -5.03 -13.78 2.71
CA TRP A 159 -4.32 -14.46 1.65
C TRP A 159 -5.18 -14.49 0.39
N ASN A 160 -4.72 -13.90 -0.70
CA ASN A 160 -5.50 -13.66 -1.91
C ASN A 160 -5.22 -14.67 -3.02
N HIS A 161 -4.26 -15.55 -2.83
CA HIS A 161 -3.87 -16.50 -3.86
C HIS A 161 -4.45 -17.87 -3.57
N LYS A 162 -4.95 -18.55 -4.62
CA LYS A 162 -5.36 -19.95 -4.50
C LYS A 162 -4.13 -20.79 -4.19
N ILE A 163 -4.17 -21.52 -3.11
CA ILE A 163 -3.12 -22.46 -2.76
C ILE A 163 -3.46 -23.81 -3.44
N GLU A 164 -2.58 -24.27 -4.29
CA GLU A 164 -2.75 -25.55 -4.96
C GLU A 164 -2.47 -26.68 -3.98
N THR A 165 -3.38 -27.67 -3.96
CA THR A 165 -3.25 -28.82 -3.10
C THR A 165 -2.15 -29.76 -3.60
N LYS A 166 -1.66 -30.62 -2.73
CA LYS A 166 -0.53 -31.53 -2.94
C LYS A 166 -0.56 -32.37 -4.22
N MET A 167 -1.74 -32.58 -4.83
CA MET A 167 -1.90 -33.35 -6.07
C MET A 167 -1.51 -32.59 -7.36
N GLU A 168 -1.41 -31.27 -7.29
CA GLU A 168 -1.02 -30.42 -8.42
C GLU A 168 0.49 -30.05 -8.39
N ILE A 169 1.23 -30.64 -7.44
CA ILE A 169 2.61 -30.28 -7.07
C ILE A 169 3.65 -30.51 -8.17
N GLU A 170 3.39 -31.30 -9.19
CA GLU A 170 4.35 -31.55 -10.26
C GLU A 170 4.57 -30.37 -11.21
N ASN A 171 3.70 -29.32 -11.15
CA ASN A 171 3.80 -28.10 -11.94
C ASN A 171 3.67 -26.81 -11.10
N LEU A 172 4.16 -26.81 -9.87
CA LEU A 172 3.99 -25.72 -8.92
C LEU A 172 4.62 -24.40 -9.37
N ASP A 173 3.79 -23.38 -9.44
CA ASP A 173 4.19 -22.00 -9.31
C ASP A 173 4.52 -21.69 -7.82
N VAL A 174 5.64 -22.25 -7.36
CA VAL A 174 6.12 -22.13 -5.96
C VAL A 174 6.33 -20.64 -5.58
N GLU A 175 6.63 -19.79 -6.55
CA GLU A 175 6.88 -18.37 -6.32
C GLU A 175 5.65 -17.66 -5.74
N ASN A 176 4.44 -18.07 -6.13
CA ASN A 176 3.20 -17.47 -5.65
C ASN A 176 2.79 -17.91 -4.23
N GLN A 177 3.47 -18.89 -3.66
CA GLN A 177 3.21 -19.38 -2.29
C GLN A 177 4.29 -18.94 -1.29
N VAL A 178 5.31 -18.23 -1.73
CA VAL A 178 6.41 -17.79 -0.89
C VAL A 178 6.42 -16.27 -0.78
N VAL A 179 6.47 -15.76 0.45
CA VAL A 179 6.83 -14.36 0.73
C VAL A 179 8.27 -14.37 1.20
N SER A 180 9.16 -13.86 0.36
CA SER A 180 10.59 -13.94 0.59
C SER A 180 11.06 -12.90 1.60
N LYS A 181 12.15 -13.22 2.32
CA LYS A 181 12.82 -12.30 3.21
C LYS A 181 13.19 -10.99 2.49
N GLY A 182 12.82 -9.88 3.08
CA GLY A 182 13.06 -8.55 2.54
C GLY A 182 11.89 -7.97 1.73
N GLU A 183 10.90 -8.77 1.35
CA GLU A 183 9.70 -8.25 0.68
C GLU A 183 8.86 -7.40 1.65
N PRO A 184 8.39 -6.21 1.24
CA PRO A 184 7.54 -5.38 2.08
C PRO A 184 6.18 -6.05 2.34
N ILE A 185 5.85 -6.24 3.62
CA ILE A 185 4.60 -6.88 4.05
C ILE A 185 3.64 -5.92 4.76
N ILE A 186 4.16 -4.87 5.38
CA ILE A 186 3.37 -3.87 6.08
C ILE A 186 3.91 -2.48 5.76
N MET A 187 3.02 -1.51 5.60
CA MET A 187 3.34 -0.09 5.59
C MET A 187 2.79 0.56 6.86
N ILE A 188 3.62 1.39 7.50
CA ILE A 188 3.28 2.12 8.73
C ILE A 188 3.37 3.60 8.45
N VAL A 189 2.28 4.32 8.70
CA VAL A 189 2.21 5.78 8.57
C VAL A 189 1.89 6.40 9.93
N PRO A 190 2.86 7.01 10.60
CA PRO A 190 2.62 7.76 11.84
C PRO A 190 1.81 9.02 11.56
N PHE A 191 0.88 9.34 12.46
CA PHE A 191 0.10 10.58 12.38
C PHE A 191 -0.27 11.10 13.75
N TYR A 192 -0.45 12.43 13.86
CA TYR A 192 -0.93 13.05 15.08
C TYR A 192 -2.44 12.91 15.22
N ARG A 193 -2.90 12.52 16.43
CA ARG A 193 -4.31 12.47 16.78
C ARG A 193 -4.84 13.87 17.10
N LYS A 194 -5.14 14.63 16.09
CA LYS A 194 -5.82 15.94 16.27
C LYS A 194 -7.30 15.78 15.96
N LYS A 195 -8.14 16.45 16.76
CA LYS A 195 -9.55 16.60 16.42
C LYS A 195 -9.64 17.59 15.25
N PHE A 196 -10.31 17.19 14.21
CA PHE A 196 -10.67 18.06 13.11
C PHE A 196 -12.17 18.36 13.22
N SER A 197 -12.55 19.61 12.96
CA SER A 197 -13.93 19.98 12.64
C SER A 197 -14.04 20.13 11.14
N SER A 198 -15.14 19.70 10.58
CA SER A 198 -15.46 19.91 9.17
C SER A 198 -16.76 20.69 9.07
N GLU A 199 -16.84 21.57 8.10
CA GLU A 199 -18.01 22.33 7.77
C GLU A 199 -18.34 22.14 6.29
N VAL A 200 -19.60 21.85 5.99
CA VAL A 200 -20.07 21.68 4.61
C VAL A 200 -20.74 22.96 4.18
N HIS A 201 -20.22 23.57 3.14
CA HIS A 201 -20.79 24.77 2.54
C HIS A 201 -21.38 24.43 1.17
N TYR A 202 -22.61 24.86 0.94
CA TYR A 202 -23.21 24.84 -0.38
C TYR A 202 -22.86 26.14 -1.08
N ILE A 203 -22.22 26.05 -2.22
CA ILE A 203 -21.80 27.19 -3.02
C ILE A 203 -22.73 27.37 -4.24
N SER A 204 -22.85 28.58 -4.74
CA SER A 204 -23.60 28.86 -5.96
C SER A 204 -22.86 28.31 -7.19
N GLU A 205 -23.59 28.08 -8.28
CA GLU A 205 -23.01 27.64 -9.56
C GLU A 205 -21.94 28.64 -10.05
N LYS A 206 -22.16 29.93 -9.82
CA LYS A 206 -21.18 30.98 -10.18
C LYS A 206 -19.86 30.85 -9.42
N GLU A 207 -19.94 30.59 -8.12
CA GLU A 207 -18.75 30.34 -7.29
C GLU A 207 -18.04 29.07 -7.71
N TYR A 208 -18.79 27.98 -7.93
CA TYR A 208 -18.26 26.73 -8.43
C TYR A 208 -17.51 26.91 -9.76
N ASN A 209 -18.16 27.57 -10.74
CA ASN A 209 -17.54 27.83 -12.03
C ASN A 209 -16.31 28.74 -11.92
N GLY A 210 -16.32 29.70 -10.99
CA GLY A 210 -15.15 30.51 -10.69
C GLY A 210 -13.98 29.71 -10.13
N MET A 211 -14.25 28.76 -9.21
CA MET A 211 -13.24 27.85 -8.66
C MET A 211 -12.68 26.93 -9.75
N ILE A 212 -13.54 26.33 -10.58
CA ILE A 212 -13.11 25.46 -11.68
C ILE A 212 -12.30 26.24 -12.72
N ALA A 213 -12.72 27.45 -13.08
CA ALA A 213 -11.97 28.30 -14.00
C ALA A 213 -10.57 28.62 -13.45
N SER A 214 -10.46 28.91 -12.14
CA SER A 214 -9.17 29.14 -11.51
C SER A 214 -8.27 27.89 -11.51
N GLN A 215 -8.86 26.71 -11.31
CA GLN A 215 -8.15 25.44 -11.45
C GLN A 215 -7.78 25.13 -12.90
N ALA A 216 -8.65 25.44 -13.86
CA ALA A 216 -8.37 25.28 -15.28
C ALA A 216 -7.24 26.20 -15.75
N HIS A 217 -7.14 27.44 -15.24
CA HIS A 217 -5.98 28.28 -15.46
C HIS A 217 -4.70 27.64 -14.88
N LEU A 218 -4.76 27.05 -13.71
CA LEU A 218 -3.63 26.28 -13.13
C LEU A 218 -3.28 25.04 -13.95
N THR A 219 -4.24 24.45 -14.65
CA THR A 219 -4.02 23.29 -15.54
C THR A 219 -3.63 23.71 -16.97
N HIS A 220 -4.13 24.85 -17.46
CA HIS A 220 -3.88 25.34 -18.81
C HIS A 220 -2.55 26.12 -18.94
N ASP A 221 -2.15 26.88 -17.91
CA ASP A 221 -0.80 27.46 -17.83
C ASP A 221 0.28 26.39 -17.60
N THR A 222 -0.14 25.17 -17.28
CA THR A 222 0.69 23.97 -17.32
C THR A 222 0.65 23.27 -18.68
N VAL A 223 0.49 23.97 -19.78
CA VAL A 223 0.70 23.43 -21.16
C VAL A 223 2.12 22.84 -21.31
N GLY A 224 3.00 23.05 -20.33
CA GLY A 224 4.23 22.28 -20.13
C GLY A 224 4.07 21.05 -19.22
N GLY A 225 2.86 20.50 -19.04
CA GLY A 225 2.66 19.19 -18.38
C GLY A 225 3.00 19.12 -16.89
N LYS A 226 2.93 20.20 -16.15
CA LYS A 226 3.17 20.22 -14.70
C LYS A 226 1.87 19.99 -13.95
N CYS A 227 1.81 18.93 -13.11
CA CYS A 227 0.67 18.66 -12.26
C CYS A 227 0.33 19.89 -11.38
N PRO A 228 -0.96 20.30 -11.27
CA PRO A 228 -1.39 21.43 -10.43
C PRO A 228 -0.89 21.34 -8.99
N TYR A 229 -0.78 20.14 -8.44
CA TYR A 229 -0.23 19.88 -7.11
C TYR A 229 1.20 20.38 -6.93
N THR A 230 2.02 20.38 -7.97
CA THR A 230 3.40 20.88 -7.92
C THR A 230 3.43 22.39 -7.72
N HIS A 231 2.46 23.12 -8.27
CA HIS A 231 2.32 24.55 -8.09
C HIS A 231 1.89 24.88 -6.66
N PHE A 232 0.89 24.17 -6.14
CA PHE A 232 0.44 24.31 -4.76
C PHE A 232 1.56 24.05 -3.75
N LYS A 233 2.35 23.01 -3.94
CA LYS A 233 3.48 22.69 -3.05
C LYS A 233 4.52 23.80 -3.00
N LYS A 234 4.81 24.46 -4.12
CA LYS A 234 5.71 25.61 -4.17
C LYS A 234 5.14 26.85 -3.49
N THR A 235 3.84 27.05 -3.58
CA THR A 235 3.14 28.19 -2.96
C THR A 235 3.01 28.00 -1.47
N LEU A 236 2.65 26.81 -1.00
CA LEU A 236 2.57 26.48 0.43
C LEU A 236 3.95 26.50 1.10
N GLY A 237 5.00 26.04 0.43
CA GLY A 237 6.37 26.10 0.95
C GLY A 237 6.86 27.54 1.19
N LYS A 238 6.29 28.53 0.49
CA LYS A 238 6.57 29.96 0.74
C LYS A 238 5.74 30.59 1.86
N LEU A 239 4.64 29.94 2.25
CA LEU A 239 3.76 30.43 3.33
C LEU A 239 4.17 29.89 4.70
N PHE A 240 4.99 28.84 4.74
CA PHE A 240 5.45 28.20 5.98
C PHE A 240 6.97 28.23 6.16
N SER A 241 7.70 28.95 5.30
CA SER A 241 9.11 29.31 5.46
C SER A 241 9.22 30.75 6.04
#